data_0d2bf947a2e9611fa201e1badb640f95
#
_entry.id   0d2bf947a2e9611fa201e1badb640f95
#
_cell.length_a   1.000
_cell.length_b   1.000
_cell.length_c   1.000
_cell.angle_alpha   90.00
_cell.angle_beta   90.00
_cell.angle_gamma   90.00
#
_symmetry.space_group_name_H-M   'P 1'
#
loop_
_entity.id
_entity.type
_entity.pdbx_description
1 polymer ?
#
loop_
_entity_poly.entity_id
_entity_poly.type
_entity_poly.pdbx_seq_one_letter_code
_entity_poly.pdbx_strand_id
1 'polypeptide(L)'
;MITYQTPPRAYFASLTDYNNGVIHGVWVDLTMGVEHVEEEIQTMLEASPTAKETGETAEEWAVHDLEGLGSIIEHDIDELCEMAEGVDEYGQAYIEFVQNYGNSLVSEFIDSYQGEYRTELDFAYELVDSTGMLDGVDPSIAQYFDYDKFARDLFMSDYTMLDGHVFWDNF
;
A
#
# COMPACT_ATOMS: atom_id res chain seq x y z
N MET A 1 13.46 -7.60 14.49
CA MET A 1 12.26 -7.43 15.32
C MET A 1 11.08 -7.52 14.38
N ILE A 2 10.28 -8.56 14.45
CA ILE A 2 9.04 -8.64 13.67
C ILE A 2 8.10 -7.67 14.35
N THR A 3 7.91 -6.50 13.76
CA THR A 3 6.84 -5.60 14.16
C THR A 3 5.56 -6.30 13.77
N TYR A 4 4.79 -6.76 14.75
CA TYR A 4 3.41 -7.17 14.52
C TYR A 4 2.63 -5.91 14.11
N GLN A 5 2.65 -5.61 12.84
CA GLN A 5 1.68 -4.67 12.30
C GLN A 5 0.31 -5.36 12.37
N THR A 6 -0.66 -4.65 12.89
CA THR A 6 -2.06 -5.08 12.80
C THR A 6 -2.37 -5.32 11.32
N PRO A 7 -2.93 -6.47 10.93
CA PRO A 7 -3.27 -6.70 9.54
C PRO A 7 -4.19 -5.58 9.02
N PRO A 8 -4.10 -5.25 7.72
CA PRO A 8 -4.98 -4.27 7.12
C PRO A 8 -6.44 -4.63 7.35
N ARG A 9 -7.20 -3.72 7.96
CA ARG A 9 -8.61 -3.94 8.28
C ARG A 9 -9.45 -2.69 8.10
N ALA A 10 -10.73 -2.87 7.83
CA ALA A 10 -11.70 -1.80 7.69
C ALA A 10 -12.85 -1.94 8.70
N TYR A 11 -13.37 -0.82 9.16
CA TYR A 11 -14.61 -0.77 9.93
C TYR A 11 -15.78 -0.46 9.00
N PHE A 12 -16.62 -1.45 8.79
CA PHE A 12 -17.86 -1.32 8.01
C PHE A 12 -19.00 -1.01 8.97
N ALA A 13 -19.71 0.09 8.74
CA ALA A 13 -20.83 0.53 9.57
C ALA A 13 -22.15 0.43 8.80
N SER A 14 -23.19 -0.01 9.49
CA SER A 14 -24.58 0.01 9.00
C SER A 14 -25.08 1.46 8.91
N LEU A 15 -25.45 1.91 7.73
CA LEU A 15 -25.98 3.26 7.53
C LEU A 15 -27.41 3.42 8.11
N THR A 16 -28.19 2.36 8.13
CA THR A 16 -29.49 2.34 8.81
C THR A 16 -29.34 2.66 10.30
N ASP A 17 -28.40 2.02 10.98
CA ASP A 17 -28.14 2.26 12.40
C ASP A 17 -27.50 3.64 12.63
N TYR A 18 -26.49 4.00 11.85
CA TYR A 18 -25.80 5.27 11.96
C TYR A 18 -26.75 6.47 11.82
N ASN A 19 -27.66 6.45 10.84
CA ASN A 19 -28.67 7.49 10.63
C ASN A 19 -29.69 7.59 11.76
N ASN A 20 -29.84 6.54 12.55
CA ASN A 20 -30.69 6.50 13.75
C ASN A 20 -29.89 6.75 15.05
N GLY A 21 -28.64 7.15 14.96
CA GLY A 21 -27.79 7.49 16.11
C GLY A 21 -27.26 6.26 16.86
N VAL A 22 -27.30 5.08 16.25
CA VAL A 22 -26.78 3.84 16.80
C VAL A 22 -25.44 3.50 16.15
N ILE A 23 -24.42 3.25 16.98
CA ILE A 23 -23.13 2.76 16.48
C ILE A 23 -23.23 1.24 16.33
N HIS A 24 -23.30 0.79 15.08
CA HIS A 24 -23.35 -0.63 14.74
C HIS A 24 -22.50 -0.88 13.48
N GLY A 25 -21.52 -1.75 13.60
CA GLY A 25 -20.59 -2.10 12.53
C GLY A 25 -19.63 -3.20 12.96
N VAL A 26 -18.73 -3.57 12.09
CA VAL A 26 -17.75 -4.64 12.30
C VAL A 26 -16.39 -4.26 11.72
N TRP A 27 -15.32 -4.60 12.43
CA TRP A 27 -13.97 -4.61 11.91
C TRP A 27 -13.71 -5.91 11.17
N VAL A 28 -13.29 -5.82 9.91
CA VAL A 28 -12.98 -6.99 9.08
C VAL A 28 -11.54 -6.94 8.60
N ASP A 29 -10.85 -8.06 8.71
CA ASP A 29 -9.51 -8.27 8.15
C ASP A 29 -9.62 -8.38 6.62
N LEU A 30 -9.03 -7.43 5.91
CA LEU A 30 -9.12 -7.33 4.46
C LEU A 30 -8.25 -8.37 3.73
N THR A 31 -7.26 -8.95 4.41
CA THR A 31 -6.40 -10.00 3.83
C THR A 31 -7.12 -11.33 3.66
N MET A 32 -8.32 -11.46 4.24
CA MET A 32 -9.15 -12.66 4.12
C MET A 32 -9.90 -12.74 2.78
N GLY A 33 -9.83 -11.69 1.97
CA GLY A 33 -10.42 -11.62 0.63
C GLY A 33 -11.86 -11.13 0.58
N VAL A 34 -12.27 -10.77 -0.63
CA VAL A 34 -13.57 -10.10 -0.91
C VAL A 34 -14.77 -10.88 -0.37
N GLU A 35 -14.83 -12.19 -0.66
CA GLU A 35 -15.95 -13.04 -0.26
C GLU A 35 -16.16 -13.05 1.25
N HIS A 36 -15.06 -13.16 2.02
CA HIS A 36 -15.12 -13.10 3.48
C HIS A 36 -15.59 -11.73 3.99
N VAL A 37 -15.10 -10.65 3.38
CA VAL A 37 -15.51 -9.28 3.75
C VAL A 37 -17.00 -9.08 3.52
N GLU A 38 -17.52 -9.52 2.37
CA GLU A 38 -18.95 -9.45 2.04
C GLU A 38 -19.81 -10.27 3.01
N GLU A 39 -19.37 -11.45 3.40
CA GLU A 39 -20.08 -12.29 4.40
C GLU A 39 -20.15 -11.63 5.78
N GLU A 40 -19.06 -11.03 6.23
CA GLU A 40 -19.02 -10.30 7.51
C GLU A 40 -19.92 -9.06 7.50
N ILE A 41 -19.91 -8.30 6.39
CA ILE A 41 -20.81 -7.15 6.20
C ILE A 41 -22.28 -7.61 6.25
N GLN A 42 -22.62 -8.65 5.49
CA GLN A 42 -23.99 -9.18 5.47
C GLN A 42 -24.44 -9.63 6.87
N THR A 43 -23.59 -10.34 7.60
CA THR A 43 -23.87 -10.77 8.97
C THR A 43 -24.09 -9.57 9.91
N MET A 44 -23.30 -8.53 9.77
CA MET A 44 -23.44 -7.28 10.52
C MET A 44 -24.76 -6.59 10.22
N LEU A 45 -25.16 -6.47 8.95
CA LEU A 45 -26.43 -5.86 8.54
C LEU A 45 -27.64 -6.65 9.06
N GLU A 46 -27.62 -7.96 9.00
CA GLU A 46 -28.67 -8.84 9.56
C GLU A 46 -28.82 -8.70 11.08
N ALA A 47 -27.73 -8.33 11.75
CA ALA A 47 -27.72 -8.10 13.18
C ALA A 47 -28.21 -6.70 13.61
N SER A 48 -28.50 -5.80 12.66
CA SER A 48 -28.88 -4.40 12.91
C SER A 48 -29.90 -4.24 14.04
N PRO A 49 -29.57 -3.49 15.10
CA PRO A 49 -30.51 -3.18 16.17
C PRO A 49 -31.70 -2.36 15.68
N THR A 50 -31.48 -1.35 14.85
CA THR A 50 -32.52 -0.47 14.32
C THR A 50 -33.49 -1.25 13.45
N ALA A 51 -32.99 -2.10 12.55
CA ALA A 51 -33.84 -2.95 11.71
C ALA A 51 -34.75 -3.89 12.54
N LYS A 52 -34.21 -4.45 13.60
CA LYS A 52 -34.97 -5.30 14.52
C LYS A 52 -36.05 -4.54 15.30
N GLU A 53 -35.78 -3.30 15.65
CA GLU A 53 -36.74 -2.46 16.40
C GLU A 53 -37.84 -1.90 15.49
N THR A 54 -37.49 -1.43 14.28
CA THR A 54 -38.43 -0.77 13.37
C THR A 54 -39.15 -1.73 12.42
N GLY A 55 -38.60 -2.92 12.20
CA GLY A 55 -39.05 -3.87 11.18
C GLY A 55 -38.60 -3.51 9.76
N GLU A 56 -37.70 -2.56 9.62
CA GLU A 56 -37.04 -2.22 8.36
C GLU A 56 -35.91 -3.21 8.04
N THR A 57 -35.39 -3.15 6.83
CA THR A 57 -34.22 -3.94 6.44
C THR A 57 -33.00 -3.05 6.39
N ALA A 58 -31.90 -3.46 7.01
CA ALA A 58 -30.61 -2.79 6.85
C ALA A 58 -29.90 -3.39 5.63
N GLU A 59 -29.64 -2.58 4.61
CA GLU A 59 -29.05 -3.01 3.34
C GLU A 59 -27.82 -2.17 2.95
N GLU A 60 -27.67 -0.98 3.53
CA GLU A 60 -26.60 -0.05 3.17
C GLU A 60 -25.52 0.01 4.25
N TRP A 61 -24.29 0.08 3.79
CA TRP A 61 -23.11 0.21 4.63
C TRP A 61 -22.13 1.23 4.08
N ALA A 62 -21.18 1.66 4.92
CA ALA A 62 -20.05 2.47 4.50
C ALA A 62 -18.81 2.11 5.32
N VAL A 63 -17.64 2.33 4.72
CA VAL A 63 -16.37 2.27 5.45
C VAL A 63 -16.24 3.53 6.30
N HIS A 64 -16.14 3.38 7.61
CA HIS A 64 -16.00 4.49 8.55
C HIS A 64 -14.59 4.65 9.11
N ASP A 65 -13.77 3.58 9.06
CA ASP A 65 -12.39 3.63 9.52
C ASP A 65 -11.53 2.57 8.82
N LEU A 66 -10.23 2.84 8.69
CA LEU A 66 -9.23 1.97 8.08
C LEU A 66 -8.00 1.90 8.97
N GLU A 67 -7.46 0.71 9.16
CA GLU A 67 -6.18 0.48 9.85
C GLU A 67 -5.24 -0.37 8.99
N GLY A 68 -3.94 -0.07 9.08
CA GLY A 68 -2.89 -0.83 8.38
C GLY A 68 -2.71 -0.51 6.90
N LEU A 69 -3.45 0.46 6.35
CA LEU A 69 -3.35 0.91 4.96
C LEU A 69 -2.72 2.30 4.80
N GLY A 70 -2.09 2.83 5.86
CA GLY A 70 -1.53 4.19 5.86
C GLY A 70 -2.61 5.25 5.67
N SER A 71 -2.34 6.25 4.82
CA SER A 71 -3.29 7.31 4.48
C SER A 71 -4.12 7.00 3.22
N ILE A 72 -4.18 5.76 2.82
CA ILE A 72 -4.95 5.34 1.64
C ILE A 72 -6.44 5.50 1.97
N ILE A 73 -7.11 6.31 1.17
CA ILE A 73 -8.55 6.56 1.29
C ILE A 73 -9.21 5.82 0.14
N GLU A 74 -9.94 4.75 0.45
CA GLU A 74 -10.77 4.25 -0.52
C GLU A 74 -11.55 3.04 -0.28
N HIS A 75 -12.32 2.55 -1.00
CA HIS A 75 -13.29 2.80 -1.93
C HIS A 75 -14.18 1.59 -2.05
N ASP A 76 -13.93 0.67 -2.93
CA ASP A 76 -14.71 -0.55 -2.95
C ASP A 76 -13.97 -1.72 -2.27
N ILE A 77 -14.69 -2.81 -2.05
CA ILE A 77 -14.16 -3.97 -1.31
C ILE A 77 -13.02 -4.63 -2.10
N ASP A 78 -13.14 -4.69 -3.43
CA ASP A 78 -12.14 -5.31 -4.29
C ASP A 78 -10.81 -4.56 -4.18
N GLU A 79 -10.84 -3.22 -4.32
CA GLU A 79 -9.67 -2.37 -4.19
C GLU A 79 -9.05 -2.43 -2.79
N LEU A 80 -9.89 -2.39 -1.74
CA LEU A 80 -9.42 -2.51 -0.35
C LEU A 80 -8.73 -3.85 -0.08
N CYS A 81 -9.26 -4.95 -0.61
CA CYS A 81 -8.65 -6.27 -0.46
C CYS A 81 -7.35 -6.39 -1.27
N GLU A 82 -7.30 -5.86 -2.49
CA GLU A 82 -6.06 -5.82 -3.30
C GLU A 82 -4.96 -5.02 -2.60
N MET A 83 -5.31 -3.84 -2.05
CA MET A 83 -4.38 -3.04 -1.27
C MET A 83 -3.90 -3.77 -0.01
N ALA A 84 -4.80 -4.47 0.67
CA ALA A 84 -4.45 -5.23 1.86
C ALA A 84 -3.48 -6.37 1.55
N GLU A 85 -3.64 -7.08 0.44
CA GLU A 85 -2.70 -8.09 -0.03
C GLU A 85 -1.33 -7.48 -0.35
N GLY A 86 -1.30 -6.36 -1.05
CA GLY A 86 -0.06 -5.65 -1.35
C GLY A 86 0.68 -5.18 -0.08
N VAL A 87 -0.05 -4.68 0.91
CA VAL A 87 0.55 -4.27 2.20
C VAL A 87 1.03 -5.48 3.01
N ASP A 88 0.29 -6.57 3.02
CA ASP A 88 0.67 -7.79 3.75
C ASP A 88 1.95 -8.41 3.17
N GLU A 89 2.11 -8.39 1.85
CA GLU A 89 3.26 -8.97 1.15
C GLU A 89 4.48 -8.04 1.13
N TYR A 90 4.29 -6.72 0.87
CA TYR A 90 5.37 -5.77 0.60
C TYR A 90 5.52 -4.68 1.69
N GLY A 91 4.59 -4.59 2.63
CA GLY A 91 4.68 -3.68 3.77
C GLY A 91 4.70 -2.20 3.41
N GLN A 92 5.58 -1.44 4.08
CA GLN A 92 5.68 0.00 3.92
C GLN A 92 6.02 0.43 2.49
N ALA A 93 6.83 -0.33 1.78
CA ALA A 93 7.19 -0.01 0.40
C ALA A 93 5.96 0.13 -0.51
N TYR A 94 4.99 -0.78 -0.36
CA TYR A 94 3.75 -0.72 -1.13
C TYR A 94 2.87 0.48 -0.72
N ILE A 95 2.80 0.79 0.57
CA ILE A 95 2.07 1.98 1.06
C ILE A 95 2.66 3.26 0.44
N GLU A 96 3.98 3.43 0.46
CA GLU A 96 4.67 4.57 -0.16
C GLU A 96 4.38 4.68 -1.66
N PHE A 97 4.39 3.55 -2.36
CA PHE A 97 4.06 3.49 -3.79
C PHE A 97 2.64 3.99 -4.06
N VAL A 98 1.64 3.42 -3.38
CA VAL A 98 0.23 3.79 -3.58
C VAL A 98 -0.01 5.27 -3.25
N GLN A 99 0.57 5.77 -2.17
CA GLN A 99 0.42 7.17 -1.76
C GLN A 99 1.04 8.15 -2.74
N ASN A 100 2.20 7.81 -3.33
CA ASN A 100 2.91 8.71 -4.24
C ASN A 100 2.33 8.67 -5.65
N TYR A 101 2.02 7.49 -6.15
CA TYR A 101 1.59 7.31 -7.55
C TYR A 101 0.07 7.26 -7.72
N GLY A 102 -0.69 7.10 -6.65
CA GLY A 102 -2.14 6.97 -6.69
C GLY A 102 -2.62 5.71 -7.42
N ASN A 103 -1.78 4.69 -7.45
CA ASN A 103 -1.99 3.44 -8.17
C ASN A 103 -1.84 2.26 -7.21
N SER A 104 -2.85 1.42 -7.14
CA SER A 104 -2.91 0.25 -6.25
C SER A 104 -2.55 -1.07 -6.93
N LEU A 105 -2.23 -1.07 -8.23
CA LEU A 105 -1.90 -2.29 -8.95
C LEU A 105 -0.57 -2.89 -8.47
N VAL A 106 -0.64 -4.04 -7.84
CA VAL A 106 0.53 -4.79 -7.35
C VAL A 106 1.53 -5.08 -8.47
N SER A 107 1.05 -5.34 -9.69
CA SER A 107 1.92 -5.56 -10.85
C SER A 107 2.79 -4.36 -11.18
N GLU A 108 2.24 -3.15 -11.14
CA GLU A 108 2.99 -1.92 -11.39
C GLU A 108 3.98 -1.61 -10.26
N PHE A 109 3.59 -1.90 -9.01
CA PHE A 109 4.53 -1.84 -7.89
C PHE A 109 5.73 -2.77 -8.12
N ILE A 110 5.50 -4.03 -8.48
CA ILE A 110 6.56 -5.02 -8.71
C ILE A 110 7.49 -4.56 -9.85
N ASP A 111 6.94 -4.01 -10.92
CA ASP A 111 7.71 -3.55 -12.08
C ASP A 111 8.56 -2.32 -11.75
N SER A 112 8.14 -1.48 -10.82
CA SER A 112 8.84 -0.23 -10.45
C SER A 112 9.79 -0.38 -9.27
N TYR A 113 9.49 -1.28 -8.31
CA TYR A 113 10.21 -1.36 -7.04
C TYR A 113 11.64 -1.91 -7.20
N GLN A 114 12.62 -1.13 -6.74
CA GLN A 114 14.04 -1.45 -6.87
C GLN A 114 14.68 -1.94 -5.55
N GLY A 115 13.99 -1.81 -4.43
CA GLY A 115 14.49 -2.22 -3.13
C GLY A 115 14.61 -1.08 -2.10
N GLU A 116 15.10 -1.42 -0.93
CA GLU A 116 15.32 -0.48 0.18
C GLU A 116 16.80 -0.10 0.28
N TYR A 117 17.07 1.19 0.33
CA TYR A 117 18.43 1.76 0.42
C TYR A 117 18.46 2.86 1.48
N ARG A 118 19.60 3.00 2.13
CA ARG A 118 19.78 4.04 3.13
C ARG A 118 19.90 5.44 2.52
N THR A 119 20.47 5.53 1.30
CA THR A 119 20.66 6.78 0.56
C THR A 119 20.56 6.53 -0.95
N GLU A 120 20.26 7.59 -1.71
CA GLU A 120 20.33 7.59 -3.18
C GLU A 120 21.72 7.16 -3.71
N LEU A 121 22.75 7.53 -2.99
CA LEU A 121 24.14 7.17 -3.32
C LEU A 121 24.37 5.67 -3.17
N ASP A 122 23.85 5.03 -2.11
CA ASP A 122 23.94 3.58 -1.91
C ASP A 122 23.25 2.81 -3.06
N PHE A 123 22.11 3.30 -3.53
CA PHE A 123 21.45 2.76 -4.73
C PHE A 123 22.32 2.92 -5.98
N ALA A 124 22.91 4.10 -6.20
CA ALA A 124 23.76 4.35 -7.35
C ALA A 124 25.00 3.43 -7.39
N TYR A 125 25.61 3.17 -6.23
CA TYR A 125 26.71 2.21 -6.12
C TYR A 125 26.26 0.80 -6.54
N GLU A 126 25.15 0.33 -6.02
CA GLU A 126 24.63 -0.99 -6.35
C GLU A 126 24.20 -1.09 -7.82
N LEU A 127 23.60 -0.05 -8.38
CA LEU A 127 23.20 -0.02 -9.78
C LEU A 127 24.41 -0.13 -10.72
N VAL A 128 25.49 0.60 -10.43
CA VAL A 128 26.73 0.53 -11.22
C VAL A 128 27.36 -0.85 -11.13
N ASP A 129 27.41 -1.43 -9.95
CA ASP A 129 27.99 -2.75 -9.71
C ASP A 129 27.16 -3.87 -10.36
N SER A 130 25.86 -3.91 -10.10
CA SER A 130 24.95 -4.95 -10.59
C SER A 130 24.79 -4.94 -12.12
N THR A 131 24.86 -3.78 -12.74
CA THR A 131 24.77 -3.66 -14.22
C THR A 131 26.11 -3.82 -14.94
N GLY A 132 27.22 -3.87 -14.20
CA GLY A 132 28.57 -3.92 -14.78
C GLY A 132 28.92 -2.65 -15.58
N MET A 133 28.37 -1.49 -15.23
CA MET A 133 28.52 -0.24 -15.97
C MET A 133 29.98 0.17 -16.17
N LEU A 134 30.85 -0.15 -15.22
CA LEU A 134 32.28 0.12 -15.28
C LEU A 134 33.12 -1.11 -15.66
N ASP A 135 32.48 -2.20 -16.07
CA ASP A 135 33.21 -3.40 -16.52
C ASP A 135 34.03 -3.11 -17.79
N GLY A 136 35.28 -3.53 -17.77
CA GLY A 136 36.20 -3.27 -18.87
C GLY A 136 36.80 -1.86 -18.94
N VAL A 137 36.38 -0.97 -18.04
CA VAL A 137 37.03 0.35 -17.88
C VAL A 137 38.33 0.17 -17.11
N ASP A 138 39.41 0.80 -17.58
CA ASP A 138 40.71 0.76 -16.90
C ASP A 138 40.53 1.30 -15.47
N PRO A 139 41.02 0.59 -14.43
CA PRO A 139 40.90 1.03 -13.03
C PRO A 139 41.43 2.44 -12.77
N SER A 140 42.44 2.87 -13.51
CA SER A 140 42.97 4.22 -13.38
C SER A 140 42.02 5.31 -13.88
N ILE A 141 41.01 4.94 -14.69
CA ILE A 141 39.94 5.81 -15.18
C ILE A 141 38.69 5.62 -14.30
N ALA A 142 38.32 4.38 -13.97
CA ALA A 142 37.13 4.07 -13.16
C ALA A 142 37.15 4.79 -11.79
N GLN A 143 38.32 5.00 -11.19
CA GLN A 143 38.45 5.74 -9.92
C GLN A 143 37.95 7.20 -9.98
N TYR A 144 37.81 7.78 -11.17
CA TYR A 144 37.30 9.14 -11.38
C TYR A 144 35.82 9.19 -11.66
N PHE A 145 35.10 8.06 -11.62
CA PHE A 145 33.66 8.05 -11.77
C PHE A 145 33.01 8.80 -10.59
N ASP A 146 32.23 9.82 -10.91
CA ASP A 146 31.56 10.68 -9.93
C ASP A 146 30.19 10.08 -9.53
N TYR A 147 30.19 9.24 -8.52
CA TYR A 147 28.99 8.60 -8.01
C TYR A 147 27.96 9.58 -7.45
N ASP A 148 28.40 10.68 -6.81
CA ASP A 148 27.49 11.71 -6.30
C ASP A 148 26.73 12.41 -7.42
N LYS A 149 27.42 12.72 -8.51
CA LYS A 149 26.78 13.32 -9.67
C LYS A 149 25.85 12.31 -10.36
N PHE A 150 26.30 11.08 -10.49
CA PHE A 150 25.50 10.02 -11.11
C PHE A 150 24.21 9.76 -10.32
N ALA A 151 24.29 9.62 -8.99
CA ALA A 151 23.12 9.47 -8.11
C ALA A 151 22.15 10.65 -8.29
N ARG A 152 22.64 11.89 -8.27
CA ARG A 152 21.81 13.07 -8.49
C ARG A 152 21.08 13.04 -9.83
N ASP A 153 21.77 12.67 -10.90
CA ASP A 153 21.19 12.62 -12.23
C ASP A 153 20.11 11.53 -12.34
N LEU A 154 20.33 10.35 -11.71
CA LEU A 154 19.33 9.27 -11.63
C LEU A 154 18.03 9.72 -10.94
N PHE A 155 18.15 10.37 -9.79
CA PHE A 155 17.00 10.81 -8.99
C PHE A 155 16.39 12.15 -9.45
N MET A 156 16.91 12.74 -10.50
CA MET A 156 16.28 13.88 -11.18
C MET A 156 15.22 13.48 -12.21
N SER A 157 15.29 12.26 -12.78
CA SER A 157 14.44 11.88 -13.91
C SER A 157 13.98 10.43 -13.94
N ASP A 158 14.74 9.51 -13.35
CA ASP A 158 14.52 8.08 -13.60
C ASP A 158 14.04 7.32 -12.37
N TYR A 159 14.35 7.81 -11.16
CA TYR A 159 14.02 7.13 -9.91
C TYR A 159 13.51 8.11 -8.86
N THR A 160 12.67 7.60 -7.96
CA THR A 160 12.23 8.31 -6.75
C THR A 160 12.54 7.47 -5.52
N MET A 161 13.00 8.11 -4.44
CA MET A 161 13.19 7.49 -3.13
C MET A 161 12.14 8.00 -2.16
N LEU A 162 11.36 7.10 -1.58
CA LEU A 162 10.30 7.36 -0.60
C LEU A 162 10.57 6.53 0.65
N ASP A 163 10.85 7.18 1.77
CA ASP A 163 11.18 6.55 3.05
C ASP A 163 12.20 5.40 2.95
N GLY A 164 13.23 5.57 2.11
CA GLY A 164 14.28 4.56 1.85
C GLY A 164 13.94 3.55 0.76
N HIS A 165 12.74 3.52 0.25
CA HIS A 165 12.32 2.66 -0.85
C HIS A 165 12.52 3.35 -2.19
N VAL A 166 13.20 2.68 -3.12
CA VAL A 166 13.50 3.22 -4.46
C VAL A 166 12.54 2.64 -5.48
N PHE A 167 12.00 3.53 -6.32
CA PHE A 167 11.08 3.21 -7.41
C PHE A 167 11.59 3.78 -8.72
N TRP A 168 11.35 3.06 -9.80
CA TRP A 168 11.63 3.52 -11.15
C TRP A 168 10.42 4.30 -11.67
N ASP A 169 10.63 5.57 -12.08
CA ASP A 169 9.60 6.53 -12.49
C ASP A 169 9.27 6.46 -13.99
N ASN A 170 9.12 5.29 -14.54
CA ASN A 170 8.84 5.15 -15.98
C ASN A 170 7.35 4.86 -16.25
N PHE A 171 6.49 5.76 -15.81
CA PHE A 171 5.05 5.71 -16.04
C PHE A 171 4.60 6.70 -17.13
#